data_a217eca6ae5e98c46b0e68dc2c87c0ef
#
_entry.id   a217eca6ae5e98c46b0e68dc2c87c0ef
#
_cell.length_a   1.000
_cell.length_b   1.000
_cell.length_c   1.000
_cell.angle_alpha   90.00
_cell.angle_beta   90.00
_cell.angle_gamma   90.00
#
_symmetry.space_group_name_H-M   'P 1'
#
loop_
_entity.id
_entity.type
_entity.pdbx_description
1 polymer ?
#
loop_
_entity_poly.entity_id
_entity_poly.type
_entity_poly.pdbx_seq_one_letter_code
_entity_poly.pdbx_strand_id
1 'polypeptide(L)'
;MAAAALQGSMNYAIVLYLSFGASLAATGAYRTLFSYYSLLALATMYESNKVFLRAVVDGDREAGTAVFANRLVFGFAAFVVVLAAWGIDRAVGAGWVPDVLAPIALISAIVYPFDLYIADLQAGRRFQRLFLVEVVKYALALGSFVALFAGGAGVPGAVLGQLVVLGACNIGFFFLHSRGRVDFGSIPGRWGAMLRSPAAGQARTYSYANMFPASLEHVDKLLVGQVFGLAFLGVYTLAYSTGRFLYNTLKPALYIYYRRFVDEMPGWRLLRRVSGAFTVLGLLCAAAFLLAVEFVPGMARFRDGRWVTVILFLGYGLGILHAVYSQAFSLNKESVAAQSFKAHALSTAASIVFLLAALVSRPAVALVLLALQYPLRDGLSVLLMDRYRRRASSSRET
;
A
#
# COMPACT_ATOMS: atom_id res chain seq x y z
N MET A 1 14.96 0.15 0.23
CA MET A 1 14.61 1.08 -0.87
C MET A 1 14.13 0.34 -2.12
N ALA A 2 14.95 -0.52 -2.68
CA ALA A 2 14.67 -1.20 -3.95
C ALA A 2 13.41 -2.10 -3.93
N ALA A 3 13.10 -2.81 -2.84
CA ALA A 3 11.95 -3.71 -2.77
C ALA A 3 10.59 -3.01 -3.01
N ALA A 4 10.34 -1.88 -2.36
CA ALA A 4 9.10 -1.13 -2.56
C ALA A 4 9.02 -0.49 -3.96
N ALA A 5 10.17 -0.06 -4.51
CA ALA A 5 10.26 0.44 -5.88
C ALA A 5 9.94 -0.68 -6.89
N LEU A 6 10.45 -1.89 -6.68
CA LEU A 6 10.21 -3.05 -7.54
C LEU A 6 8.74 -3.47 -7.57
N GLN A 7 8.07 -3.50 -6.41
CA GLN A 7 6.62 -3.77 -6.36
C GLN A 7 5.83 -2.73 -7.16
N GLY A 8 6.13 -1.45 -6.95
CA GLY A 8 5.51 -0.36 -7.70
C GLY A 8 5.76 -0.47 -9.20
N SER A 9 6.99 -0.81 -9.60
CA SER A 9 7.37 -1.00 -11.00
C SER A 9 6.67 -2.20 -11.64
N MET A 10 6.56 -3.33 -10.95
CA MET A 10 5.81 -4.50 -11.44
C MET A 10 4.34 -4.14 -11.67
N ASN A 11 3.67 -3.55 -10.69
CA ASN A 11 2.28 -3.17 -10.83
C ASN A 11 2.06 -2.17 -11.97
N TYR A 12 2.97 -1.20 -12.13
CA TYR A 12 2.91 -0.24 -13.22
C TYR A 12 3.15 -0.91 -14.59
N ALA A 13 4.08 -1.86 -14.69
CA ALA A 13 4.31 -2.62 -15.90
C ALA A 13 3.06 -3.42 -16.33
N ILE A 14 2.35 -4.05 -15.38
CA ILE A 14 1.10 -4.75 -15.66
C ILE A 14 0.02 -3.76 -16.13
N VAL A 15 -0.11 -2.60 -15.48
CA VAL A 15 -1.05 -1.56 -15.89
C VAL A 15 -0.77 -1.09 -17.32
N LEU A 16 0.49 -0.85 -17.68
CA LEU A 16 0.88 -0.50 -19.05
C LEU A 16 0.59 -1.64 -20.02
N TYR A 17 1.01 -2.86 -19.69
CA TYR A 17 0.79 -4.04 -20.52
C TYR A 17 -0.69 -4.24 -20.86
N LEU A 18 -1.58 -4.17 -19.86
CA LEU A 18 -3.02 -4.29 -20.08
C LEU A 18 -3.61 -3.10 -20.82
N SER A 19 -3.20 -1.87 -20.48
CA SER A 19 -3.74 -0.65 -21.11
C SER A 19 -3.38 -0.55 -22.59
N PHE A 20 -2.17 -0.99 -22.96
CA PHE A 20 -1.69 -0.89 -24.36
C PHE A 20 -1.86 -2.20 -25.14
N GLY A 21 -1.69 -3.35 -24.49
CA GLY A 21 -1.78 -4.67 -25.14
C GLY A 21 -3.18 -5.28 -25.16
N ALA A 22 -4.08 -4.85 -24.27
CA ALA A 22 -5.44 -5.39 -24.21
C ALA A 22 -6.48 -4.25 -24.25
N SER A 23 -7.02 -3.84 -23.07
CA SER A 23 -8.03 -2.78 -22.99
C SER A 23 -8.00 -2.05 -21.66
N LEU A 24 -8.60 -0.84 -21.63
CA LEU A 24 -8.79 -0.11 -20.38
C LEU A 24 -9.73 -0.85 -19.41
N ALA A 25 -10.71 -1.59 -19.92
CA ALA A 25 -11.58 -2.42 -19.09
C ALA A 25 -10.79 -3.57 -18.40
N ALA A 26 -9.83 -4.19 -19.10
CA ALA A 26 -8.93 -5.18 -18.49
C ALA A 26 -8.05 -4.55 -17.40
N THR A 27 -7.57 -3.35 -17.62
CA THR A 27 -6.81 -2.57 -16.60
C THR A 27 -7.68 -2.27 -15.38
N GLY A 28 -8.95 -1.89 -15.58
CA GLY A 28 -9.92 -1.69 -14.51
C GLY A 28 -10.21 -2.97 -13.72
N ALA A 29 -10.40 -4.10 -14.42
CA ALA A 29 -10.61 -5.40 -13.79
C ALA A 29 -9.39 -5.81 -12.94
N TYR A 30 -8.18 -5.67 -13.47
CA TYR A 30 -6.94 -5.88 -12.71
C TYR A 30 -6.91 -5.03 -11.44
N ARG A 31 -7.23 -3.74 -11.56
CA ARG A 31 -7.23 -2.82 -10.41
C ARG A 31 -8.25 -3.20 -9.35
N THR A 32 -9.43 -3.62 -9.75
CA THR A 32 -10.47 -4.12 -8.84
C THR A 32 -9.96 -5.30 -8.02
N LEU A 33 -9.42 -6.33 -8.68
CA LEU A 33 -8.89 -7.52 -8.02
C LEU A 33 -7.70 -7.20 -7.11
N PHE A 34 -6.79 -6.34 -7.57
CA PHE A 34 -5.66 -5.88 -6.77
C PHE A 34 -6.10 -5.04 -5.56
N SER A 35 -7.20 -4.29 -5.67
CA SER A 35 -7.77 -3.55 -4.55
C SER A 35 -8.35 -4.49 -3.49
N TYR A 36 -9.04 -5.55 -3.86
CA TYR A 36 -9.47 -6.60 -2.92
C TYR A 36 -8.28 -7.26 -2.22
N TYR A 37 -7.27 -7.67 -2.97
CA TYR A 37 -6.06 -8.25 -2.41
C TYR A 37 -5.38 -7.32 -1.40
N SER A 38 -5.29 -6.02 -1.71
CA SER A 38 -4.68 -5.03 -0.83
C SER A 38 -5.49 -4.77 0.43
N LEU A 39 -6.84 -4.76 0.35
CA LEU A 39 -7.70 -4.65 1.52
C LEU A 39 -7.55 -5.87 2.44
N LEU A 40 -7.46 -7.06 1.88
CA LEU A 40 -7.18 -8.28 2.64
C LEU A 40 -5.80 -8.26 3.29
N ALA A 41 -4.79 -7.66 2.63
CA ALA A 41 -3.49 -7.43 3.23
C ALA A 41 -3.58 -6.59 4.51
N LEU A 42 -4.37 -5.51 4.47
CA LEU A 42 -4.56 -4.67 5.66
C LEU A 42 -5.23 -5.46 6.79
N ALA A 43 -6.20 -6.33 6.48
CA ALA A 43 -6.85 -7.20 7.46
C ALA A 43 -5.88 -8.19 8.12
N THR A 44 -4.79 -8.59 7.45
CA THR A 44 -3.75 -9.47 8.03
C THR A 44 -2.75 -8.76 8.96
N MET A 45 -3.03 -7.53 9.38
CA MET A 45 -2.13 -6.75 10.23
C MET A 45 -0.75 -6.47 9.61
N TYR A 46 -0.73 -6.05 8.35
CA TYR A 46 0.49 -5.85 7.55
C TYR A 46 1.54 -4.95 8.22
N GLU A 47 1.14 -3.89 8.94
CA GLU A 47 2.06 -2.96 9.63
C GLU A 47 2.80 -3.58 10.81
N SER A 48 2.48 -4.81 11.20
CA SER A 48 3.17 -5.55 12.25
C SER A 48 4.64 -5.86 11.91
N ASN A 49 5.06 -5.67 10.66
CA ASN A 49 6.46 -5.73 10.23
C ASN A 49 7.41 -4.91 11.11
N LYS A 50 6.96 -3.76 11.61
CA LYS A 50 7.75 -2.88 12.49
C LYS A 50 8.05 -3.54 13.83
N VAL A 51 7.06 -4.23 14.40
CA VAL A 51 7.22 -4.95 15.67
C VAL A 51 8.09 -6.18 15.49
N PHE A 52 7.90 -6.93 14.40
CA PHE A 52 8.75 -8.07 14.06
C PHE A 52 10.21 -7.67 13.84
N LEU A 53 10.45 -6.56 13.12
CA LEU A 53 11.80 -6.01 12.93
C LEU A 53 12.47 -5.73 14.28
N ARG A 54 11.75 -5.10 15.22
CA ARG A 54 12.27 -4.84 16.59
C ARG A 54 12.57 -6.15 17.30
N ALA A 55 11.66 -7.12 17.30
CA ALA A 55 11.85 -8.42 17.90
C ALA A 55 13.11 -9.13 17.36
N VAL A 56 13.37 -9.03 16.05
CA VAL A 56 14.60 -9.57 15.44
C VAL A 56 15.86 -8.85 15.92
N VAL A 57 15.84 -7.50 16.01
CA VAL A 57 16.98 -6.70 16.50
C VAL A 57 17.29 -7.02 17.96
N ASP A 58 16.24 -7.16 18.78
CA ASP A 58 16.37 -7.45 20.21
C ASP A 58 16.66 -8.94 20.49
N GLY A 59 16.61 -9.80 19.47
CA GLY A 59 16.78 -11.26 19.61
C GLY A 59 15.60 -11.95 20.28
N ASP A 60 14.46 -11.28 20.42
CA ASP A 60 13.25 -11.78 21.07
C ASP A 60 12.42 -12.69 20.13
N ARG A 61 12.71 -13.99 20.22
CA ARG A 61 12.03 -15.00 19.41
C ARG A 61 10.56 -15.18 19.81
N GLU A 62 10.21 -14.95 21.08
CA GLU A 62 8.84 -15.09 21.56
C GLU A 62 7.96 -13.96 20.97
N ALA A 63 8.44 -12.72 21.00
CA ALA A 63 7.77 -11.59 20.34
C ALA A 63 7.64 -11.81 18.81
N GLY A 64 8.69 -12.32 18.14
CA GLY A 64 8.64 -12.67 16.72
C GLY A 64 7.57 -13.73 16.42
N THR A 65 7.48 -14.76 17.24
CA THR A 65 6.47 -15.83 17.14
C THR A 65 5.05 -15.28 17.36
N ALA A 66 4.87 -14.40 18.35
CA ALA A 66 3.58 -13.78 18.65
C ALA A 66 3.08 -12.89 17.49
N VAL A 67 3.98 -12.15 16.85
CA VAL A 67 3.63 -11.33 15.65
C VAL A 67 3.22 -12.21 14.48
N PHE A 68 3.96 -13.28 14.22
CA PHE A 68 3.64 -14.25 13.16
C PHE A 68 2.27 -14.92 13.42
N ALA A 69 2.05 -15.42 14.64
CA ALA A 69 0.77 -16.02 15.03
C ALA A 69 -0.41 -15.03 14.91
N ASN A 70 -0.20 -13.77 15.31
CA ASN A 70 -1.21 -12.73 15.17
C ASN A 70 -1.60 -12.51 13.70
N ARG A 71 -0.65 -12.47 12.76
CA ARG A 71 -0.93 -12.37 11.32
C ARG A 71 -1.70 -13.56 10.79
N LEU A 72 -1.32 -14.79 11.18
CA LEU A 72 -2.05 -15.99 10.77
C LEU A 72 -3.52 -15.92 11.20
N VAL A 73 -3.76 -15.60 12.49
CA VAL A 73 -5.14 -15.53 13.02
C VAL A 73 -5.99 -14.51 12.28
N PHE A 74 -5.47 -13.30 12.12
CA PHE A 74 -6.22 -12.23 11.43
C PHE A 74 -6.37 -12.51 9.93
N GLY A 75 -5.40 -13.13 9.28
CA GLY A 75 -5.49 -13.58 7.90
C GLY A 75 -6.59 -14.63 7.71
N PHE A 76 -6.60 -15.66 8.54
CA PHE A 76 -7.64 -16.67 8.49
C PHE A 76 -9.01 -16.15 8.92
N ALA A 77 -9.09 -15.23 9.89
CA ALA A 77 -10.35 -14.56 10.24
C ALA A 77 -10.90 -13.78 9.05
N ALA A 78 -10.07 -13.03 8.34
CA ALA A 78 -10.48 -12.31 7.12
C ALA A 78 -10.94 -13.28 6.03
N PHE A 79 -10.26 -14.41 5.83
CA PHE A 79 -10.69 -15.45 4.90
C PHE A 79 -12.05 -16.03 5.27
N VAL A 80 -12.29 -16.37 6.54
CA VAL A 80 -13.58 -16.91 7.02
C VAL A 80 -14.71 -15.89 6.80
N VAL A 81 -14.47 -14.61 7.08
CA VAL A 81 -15.46 -13.53 6.83
C VAL A 81 -15.80 -13.43 5.36
N VAL A 82 -14.79 -13.46 4.47
CA VAL A 82 -15.02 -13.43 3.00
C VAL A 82 -15.77 -14.67 2.54
N LEU A 83 -15.41 -15.86 3.04
CA LEU A 83 -16.06 -17.10 2.68
C LEU A 83 -17.54 -17.12 3.14
N ALA A 84 -17.80 -16.62 4.35
CA ALA A 84 -19.18 -16.48 4.85
C ALA A 84 -19.98 -15.48 4.01
N ALA A 85 -19.39 -14.31 3.69
CA ALA A 85 -20.04 -13.32 2.83
C ALA A 85 -20.33 -13.87 1.44
N TRP A 86 -19.40 -14.60 0.84
CA TRP A 86 -19.58 -15.28 -0.44
C TRP A 86 -20.68 -16.34 -0.38
N GLY A 87 -20.68 -17.16 0.68
CA GLY A 87 -21.73 -18.20 0.88
C GLY A 87 -23.13 -17.61 1.05
N ILE A 88 -23.27 -16.53 1.82
CA ILE A 88 -24.53 -15.80 1.98
C ILE A 88 -24.99 -15.20 0.64
N ASP A 89 -24.07 -14.54 -0.08
CA ASP A 89 -24.35 -13.94 -1.39
C ASP A 89 -24.88 -14.98 -2.39
N ARG A 90 -24.28 -16.17 -2.41
CA ARG A 90 -24.75 -17.29 -3.24
C ARG A 90 -26.11 -17.83 -2.80
N ALA A 91 -26.35 -17.94 -1.50
CA ALA A 91 -27.62 -18.41 -0.98
C ALA A 91 -28.79 -17.44 -1.27
N VAL A 92 -28.50 -16.14 -1.26
CA VAL A 92 -29.48 -15.08 -1.58
C VAL A 92 -29.59 -14.83 -3.08
N GLY A 93 -28.62 -15.27 -3.88
CA GLY A 93 -28.59 -15.05 -5.33
C GLY A 93 -28.31 -13.61 -5.74
N ALA A 94 -27.69 -12.81 -4.86
CA ALA A 94 -27.48 -11.38 -5.09
C ALA A 94 -26.32 -11.08 -6.07
N GLY A 95 -25.28 -11.94 -6.13
CA GLY A 95 -24.16 -11.81 -7.06
C GLY A 95 -23.23 -10.63 -6.78
N TRP A 96 -23.20 -10.13 -5.54
CA TRP A 96 -22.38 -8.98 -5.16
C TRP A 96 -20.91 -9.33 -4.88
N VAL A 97 -20.67 -10.57 -4.42
CA VAL A 97 -19.34 -11.04 -4.06
C VAL A 97 -18.73 -11.82 -5.23
N PRO A 98 -17.66 -11.32 -5.86
CA PRO A 98 -16.99 -12.02 -6.97
C PRO A 98 -16.44 -13.39 -6.54
N ASP A 99 -16.62 -14.44 -7.35
CA ASP A 99 -16.11 -15.79 -7.07
C ASP A 99 -14.61 -15.85 -6.81
N VAL A 100 -13.87 -14.99 -7.47
CA VAL A 100 -12.41 -14.88 -7.32
C VAL A 100 -11.98 -14.34 -5.96
N LEU A 101 -12.90 -13.73 -5.18
CA LEU A 101 -12.56 -13.10 -3.91
C LEU A 101 -12.20 -14.13 -2.83
N ALA A 102 -12.89 -15.29 -2.80
CA ALA A 102 -12.58 -16.35 -1.84
C ALA A 102 -11.17 -16.95 -2.04
N PRO A 103 -10.72 -17.33 -3.25
CA PRO A 103 -9.35 -17.77 -3.46
C PRO A 103 -8.32 -16.64 -3.20
N ILE A 104 -8.60 -15.38 -3.52
CA ILE A 104 -7.72 -14.25 -3.17
C ILE A 104 -7.57 -14.15 -1.65
N ALA A 105 -8.66 -14.28 -0.89
CA ALA A 105 -8.63 -14.21 0.56
C ALA A 105 -7.82 -15.36 1.19
N LEU A 106 -7.98 -16.57 0.69
CA LEU A 106 -7.20 -17.73 1.13
C LEU A 106 -5.71 -17.54 0.86
N ILE A 107 -5.37 -17.13 -0.36
CA ILE A 107 -3.97 -16.86 -0.73
C ILE A 107 -3.41 -15.75 0.17
N SER A 108 -4.14 -14.67 0.39
CA SER A 108 -3.72 -13.56 1.25
C SER A 108 -3.46 -14.01 2.69
N ALA A 109 -4.35 -14.85 3.26
CA ALA A 109 -4.20 -15.38 4.61
C ALA A 109 -2.92 -16.20 4.80
N ILE A 110 -2.47 -16.88 3.74
CA ILE A 110 -1.24 -17.70 3.75
C ILE A 110 -0.01 -16.83 3.44
N VAL A 111 -0.10 -15.94 2.46
CA VAL A 111 1.05 -15.20 1.89
C VAL A 111 1.60 -14.16 2.84
N TYR A 112 0.74 -13.36 3.47
CA TYR A 112 1.17 -12.21 4.25
C TYR A 112 1.91 -12.54 5.55
N PRO A 113 1.62 -13.62 6.30
CA PRO A 113 2.44 -14.00 7.42
C PRO A 113 3.89 -14.28 7.04
N PHE A 114 4.14 -14.78 5.83
CA PHE A 114 5.45 -15.17 5.36
C PHE A 114 6.27 -14.03 4.72
N ASP A 115 5.72 -12.83 4.54
CA ASP A 115 6.50 -11.67 4.05
C ASP A 115 7.41 -11.06 5.14
N LEU A 116 7.32 -11.53 6.38
CA LEU A 116 8.14 -11.09 7.51
C LEU A 116 9.66 -11.28 7.30
N TYR A 117 10.08 -12.10 6.33
CA TYR A 117 11.50 -12.18 5.94
C TYR A 117 12.06 -10.83 5.49
N ILE A 118 11.22 -9.95 4.94
CA ILE A 118 11.61 -8.58 4.57
C ILE A 118 12.12 -7.82 5.80
N ALA A 119 11.38 -7.89 6.90
CA ALA A 119 11.75 -7.25 8.16
C ALA A 119 13.02 -7.88 8.77
N ASP A 120 13.20 -9.21 8.68
CA ASP A 120 14.41 -9.89 9.15
C ASP A 120 15.66 -9.47 8.35
N LEU A 121 15.55 -9.46 7.02
CA LEU A 121 16.66 -9.00 6.17
C LEU A 121 17.00 -7.52 6.39
N GLN A 122 16.01 -6.67 6.68
CA GLN A 122 16.20 -5.27 7.04
C GLN A 122 16.89 -5.12 8.40
N ALA A 123 16.45 -5.86 9.41
CA ALA A 123 17.06 -5.89 10.74
C ALA A 123 18.52 -6.33 10.68
N GLY A 124 18.81 -7.35 9.88
CA GLY A 124 20.17 -7.85 9.64
C GLY A 124 21.01 -6.98 8.69
N ARG A 125 20.50 -5.84 8.22
CA ARG A 125 21.15 -4.96 7.22
C ARG A 125 21.58 -5.68 5.93
N ARG A 126 20.91 -6.76 5.56
CA ARG A 126 21.21 -7.59 4.38
C ARG A 126 20.50 -7.04 3.14
N PHE A 127 20.68 -5.76 2.85
CA PHE A 127 19.94 -5.05 1.79
C PHE A 127 20.20 -5.59 0.38
N GLN A 128 21.40 -6.07 0.08
CA GLN A 128 21.69 -6.69 -1.22
C GLN A 128 20.89 -7.98 -1.42
N ARG A 129 20.83 -8.83 -0.40
CA ARG A 129 20.00 -10.06 -0.44
C ARG A 129 18.53 -9.74 -0.56
N LEU A 130 18.05 -8.76 0.21
CA LEU A 130 16.67 -8.30 0.11
C LEU A 130 16.36 -7.83 -1.31
N PHE A 131 17.24 -7.04 -1.91
CA PHE A 131 17.06 -6.57 -3.28
C PHE A 131 16.96 -7.74 -4.27
N LEU A 132 17.90 -8.67 -4.23
CA LEU A 132 17.93 -9.82 -5.14
C LEU A 132 16.66 -10.68 -5.01
N VAL A 133 16.27 -11.00 -3.78
CA VAL A 133 15.08 -11.80 -3.47
C VAL A 133 13.81 -11.12 -4.02
N GLU A 134 13.69 -9.80 -3.82
CA GLU A 134 12.55 -9.04 -4.32
C GLU A 134 12.56 -8.92 -5.86
N VAL A 135 13.72 -8.78 -6.50
CA VAL A 135 13.82 -8.82 -7.97
C VAL A 135 13.31 -10.14 -8.51
N VAL A 136 13.81 -11.26 -7.95
CA VAL A 136 13.38 -12.59 -8.38
C VAL A 136 11.87 -12.79 -8.18
N LYS A 137 11.36 -12.43 -7.00
CA LYS A 137 9.93 -12.54 -6.68
C LYS A 137 9.05 -11.78 -7.66
N TYR A 138 9.36 -10.50 -7.89
CA TYR A 138 8.52 -9.66 -8.76
C TYR A 138 8.71 -9.97 -10.25
N ALA A 139 9.89 -10.43 -10.68
CA ALA A 139 10.10 -10.90 -12.03
C ALA A 139 9.28 -12.17 -12.33
N LEU A 140 9.29 -13.14 -11.40
CA LEU A 140 8.48 -14.35 -11.52
C LEU A 140 6.97 -14.05 -11.49
N ALA A 141 6.53 -13.15 -10.61
CA ALA A 141 5.14 -12.74 -10.51
C ALA A 141 4.66 -12.01 -11.77
N LEU A 142 5.47 -11.11 -12.34
CA LEU A 142 5.18 -10.45 -13.62
C LEU A 142 5.15 -11.44 -14.77
N GLY A 143 6.15 -12.32 -14.84
CA GLY A 143 6.23 -13.35 -15.88
C GLY A 143 5.03 -14.29 -15.84
N SER A 144 4.61 -14.73 -14.65
CA SER A 144 3.42 -15.59 -14.50
C SER A 144 2.14 -14.87 -14.93
N PHE A 145 1.98 -13.59 -14.56
CA PHE A 145 0.84 -12.80 -15.01
C PHE A 145 0.77 -12.70 -16.51
N VAL A 146 1.87 -12.31 -17.16
CA VAL A 146 1.94 -12.14 -18.61
C VAL A 146 1.70 -13.48 -19.32
N ALA A 147 2.34 -14.57 -18.86
CA ALA A 147 2.19 -15.89 -19.48
C ALA A 147 0.74 -16.41 -19.38
N LEU A 148 0.10 -16.29 -18.22
CA LEU A 148 -1.28 -16.75 -18.04
C LEU A 148 -2.28 -15.87 -18.81
N PHE A 149 -2.07 -14.56 -18.82
CA PHE A 149 -2.93 -13.65 -19.56
C PHE A 149 -2.82 -13.91 -21.08
N ALA A 150 -1.61 -14.05 -21.62
CA ALA A 150 -1.37 -14.38 -23.02
C ALA A 150 -1.88 -15.79 -23.36
N GLY A 151 -1.85 -16.73 -22.42
CA GLY A 151 -2.43 -18.07 -22.55
C GLY A 151 -3.95 -18.14 -22.47
N GLY A 152 -4.65 -17.01 -22.37
CA GLY A 152 -6.12 -16.94 -22.38
C GLY A 152 -6.81 -17.14 -21.04
N ALA A 153 -6.09 -17.15 -19.91
CA ALA A 153 -6.69 -17.29 -18.57
C ALA A 153 -7.52 -16.05 -18.13
N GLY A 154 -7.49 -15.00 -18.92
CA GLY A 154 -8.12 -13.71 -18.58
C GLY A 154 -7.48 -13.01 -17.40
N VAL A 155 -8.02 -11.83 -17.05
CA VAL A 155 -7.46 -11.03 -15.92
C VAL A 155 -7.57 -11.76 -14.57
N PRO A 156 -8.70 -12.39 -14.21
CA PRO A 156 -8.83 -13.09 -12.93
C PRO A 156 -7.82 -14.24 -12.78
N GLY A 157 -7.68 -15.09 -13.79
CA GLY A 157 -6.73 -16.21 -13.79
C GLY A 157 -5.29 -15.74 -13.71
N ALA A 158 -4.92 -14.69 -14.45
CA ALA A 158 -3.59 -14.11 -14.43
C ALA A 158 -3.25 -13.49 -13.06
N VAL A 159 -4.19 -12.80 -12.41
CA VAL A 159 -4.03 -12.26 -11.05
C VAL A 159 -3.87 -13.39 -10.04
N LEU A 160 -4.71 -14.42 -10.09
CA LEU A 160 -4.56 -15.57 -9.18
C LEU A 160 -3.20 -16.25 -9.33
N GLY A 161 -2.75 -16.49 -10.57
CA GLY A 161 -1.42 -17.06 -10.82
C GLY A 161 -0.29 -16.17 -10.30
N GLN A 162 -0.38 -14.87 -10.52
CA GLN A 162 0.55 -13.88 -9.95
C GLN A 162 0.60 -13.98 -8.41
N LEU A 163 -0.56 -14.04 -7.73
CA LEU A 163 -0.64 -14.11 -6.29
C LEU A 163 -0.11 -15.44 -5.74
N VAL A 164 -0.38 -16.56 -6.42
CA VAL A 164 0.19 -17.87 -6.05
C VAL A 164 1.71 -17.84 -6.12
N VAL A 165 2.29 -17.27 -7.18
CA VAL A 165 3.75 -17.13 -7.32
C VAL A 165 4.32 -16.23 -6.22
N LEU A 166 3.69 -15.08 -5.95
CA LEU A 166 4.09 -14.21 -4.82
C LEU A 166 4.06 -14.99 -3.50
N GLY A 167 3.04 -15.81 -3.29
CA GLY A 167 2.90 -16.65 -2.11
C GLY A 167 3.99 -17.69 -1.98
N ALA A 168 4.23 -18.45 -3.02
CA ALA A 168 5.28 -19.47 -3.06
C ALA A 168 6.66 -18.85 -2.77
N CYS A 169 6.95 -17.68 -3.38
CA CYS A 169 8.17 -16.94 -3.12
C CYS A 169 8.26 -16.48 -1.66
N ASN A 170 7.19 -15.88 -1.10
CA ASN A 170 7.21 -15.43 0.30
C ASN A 170 7.46 -16.59 1.25
N ILE A 171 6.77 -17.71 1.07
CA ILE A 171 6.96 -18.92 1.88
C ILE A 171 8.41 -19.41 1.75
N GLY A 172 8.90 -19.61 0.52
CA GLY A 172 10.26 -20.09 0.29
C GLY A 172 11.33 -19.19 0.91
N PHE A 173 11.22 -17.89 0.72
CA PHE A 173 12.17 -16.92 1.27
C PHE A 173 12.08 -16.78 2.79
N PHE A 174 10.89 -16.90 3.35
CA PHE A 174 10.74 -16.94 4.81
C PHE A 174 11.46 -18.14 5.41
N PHE A 175 11.25 -19.35 4.89
CA PHE A 175 11.94 -20.53 5.38
C PHE A 175 13.45 -20.50 5.16
N LEU A 176 13.90 -19.87 4.08
CA LEU A 176 15.32 -19.68 3.80
C LEU A 176 16.01 -18.70 4.76
N HIS A 177 15.33 -17.63 5.15
CA HIS A 177 15.96 -16.53 5.88
C HIS A 177 15.50 -16.37 7.33
N SER A 178 14.23 -16.67 7.65
CA SER A 178 13.58 -16.24 8.89
C SER A 178 12.98 -17.36 9.72
N ARG A 179 13.07 -18.64 9.31
CA ARG A 179 12.50 -19.77 10.05
C ARG A 179 12.98 -19.84 11.51
N GLY A 180 14.22 -19.46 11.79
CA GLY A 180 14.81 -19.44 13.13
C GLY A 180 14.27 -18.32 14.03
N ARG A 181 13.50 -17.37 13.49
CA ARG A 181 12.90 -16.24 14.23
C ARG A 181 11.53 -16.56 14.80
N VAL A 182 10.93 -17.67 14.37
CA VAL A 182 9.60 -18.10 14.80
C VAL A 182 9.68 -19.51 15.34
N ASP A 183 9.05 -19.74 16.48
CA ASP A 183 8.91 -21.06 17.06
C ASP A 183 7.55 -21.67 16.70
N PHE A 184 7.52 -22.35 15.56
CA PHE A 184 6.30 -22.98 15.05
C PHE A 184 5.73 -24.05 15.99
N GLY A 185 6.59 -24.75 16.75
CA GLY A 185 6.17 -25.81 17.67
C GLY A 185 5.37 -25.30 18.86
N SER A 186 5.63 -24.06 19.28
CA SER A 186 4.91 -23.44 20.40
C SER A 186 3.55 -22.83 20.02
N ILE A 187 3.29 -22.57 18.74
CA ILE A 187 2.06 -21.89 18.30
C ILE A 187 0.80 -22.67 18.68
N PRO A 188 0.63 -23.97 18.38
CA PRO A 188 -0.63 -24.68 18.62
C PRO A 188 -1.08 -24.71 20.09
N GLY A 189 -0.13 -24.75 21.02
CA GLY A 189 -0.46 -24.83 22.45
C GLY A 189 -0.61 -23.47 23.15
N ARG A 190 -0.17 -22.37 22.52
CA ARG A 190 -0.02 -21.04 23.18
C ARG A 190 -0.71 -19.90 22.44
N TRP A 191 -1.64 -20.18 21.53
CA TRP A 191 -2.35 -19.16 20.74
C TRP A 191 -2.90 -18.02 21.60
N GLY A 192 -3.64 -18.33 22.65
CA GLY A 192 -4.28 -17.33 23.50
C GLY A 192 -3.27 -16.41 24.20
N ALA A 193 -2.15 -16.98 24.67
CA ALA A 193 -1.09 -16.20 25.30
C ALA A 193 -0.38 -15.30 24.28
N MET A 194 -0.08 -15.82 23.09
CA MET A 194 0.58 -15.07 22.01
C MET A 194 -0.27 -13.88 21.54
N LEU A 195 -1.58 -14.09 21.36
CA LEU A 195 -2.48 -12.99 20.94
C LEU A 195 -2.63 -11.91 22.03
N ARG A 196 -2.45 -12.26 23.30
CA ARG A 196 -2.50 -11.30 24.42
C ARG A 196 -1.13 -10.69 24.74
N SER A 197 -0.06 -11.14 24.09
CA SER A 197 1.28 -10.60 24.33
C SER A 197 1.38 -9.11 24.00
N PRO A 198 2.29 -8.37 24.70
CA PRO A 198 2.53 -6.97 24.39
C PRO A 198 2.92 -6.72 22.92
N ALA A 199 3.72 -7.61 22.33
CA ALA A 199 4.13 -7.53 20.93
C ALA A 199 2.95 -7.63 19.97
N ALA A 200 2.03 -8.59 20.17
CA ALA A 200 0.81 -8.69 19.37
C ALA A 200 -0.11 -7.48 19.57
N GLY A 201 -0.19 -6.94 20.80
CA GLY A 201 -0.92 -5.70 21.09
C GLY A 201 -0.38 -4.50 20.31
N GLN A 202 0.94 -4.30 20.33
CA GLN A 202 1.62 -3.25 19.56
C GLN A 202 1.42 -3.44 18.06
N ALA A 203 1.53 -4.68 17.55
CA ALA A 203 1.31 -5.00 16.14
C ALA A 203 -0.10 -4.58 15.68
N ARG A 204 -1.13 -4.87 16.47
CA ARG A 204 -2.50 -4.42 16.20
C ARG A 204 -2.65 -2.91 16.22
N THR A 205 -2.08 -2.24 17.21
CA THR A 205 -2.15 -0.78 17.33
C THR A 205 -1.56 -0.08 16.11
N TYR A 206 -0.38 -0.51 15.65
CA TYR A 206 0.23 0.05 14.44
C TYR A 206 -0.59 -0.24 13.18
N SER A 207 -1.15 -1.45 13.08
CA SER A 207 -1.97 -1.83 11.92
C SER A 207 -3.27 -1.03 11.86
N TYR A 208 -3.98 -0.87 12.98
CA TYR A 208 -5.20 -0.07 13.03
C TYR A 208 -4.97 1.41 12.75
N ALA A 209 -3.86 1.98 13.21
CA ALA A 209 -3.55 3.38 12.95
C ALA A 209 -3.39 3.70 11.46
N ASN A 210 -2.88 2.75 10.67
CA ASN A 210 -2.68 2.92 9.23
C ASN A 210 -3.80 2.34 8.37
N MET A 211 -4.74 1.59 8.96
CA MET A 211 -5.78 0.88 8.22
C MET A 211 -6.73 1.83 7.48
N PHE A 212 -7.16 2.91 8.13
CA PHE A 212 -8.11 3.86 7.55
C PHE A 212 -7.59 4.55 6.28
N PRO A 213 -6.43 5.25 6.30
CA PRO A 213 -5.93 5.93 5.11
C PRO A 213 -5.57 4.95 4.00
N ALA A 214 -5.04 3.77 4.35
CA ALA A 214 -4.68 2.76 3.37
C ALA A 214 -5.92 2.07 2.76
N SER A 215 -6.97 1.83 3.54
CA SER A 215 -8.22 1.26 3.02
C SER A 215 -8.88 2.19 1.99
N LEU A 216 -8.89 3.50 2.25
CA LEU A 216 -9.51 4.45 1.32
C LEU A 216 -8.86 4.41 -0.06
N GLU A 217 -7.53 4.20 -0.13
CA GLU A 217 -6.81 4.09 -1.42
C GLU A 217 -7.25 2.87 -2.26
N HIS A 218 -7.97 1.93 -1.69
CA HIS A 218 -8.46 0.76 -2.39
C HIS A 218 -9.99 0.78 -2.55
N VAL A 219 -10.70 1.24 -1.52
CA VAL A 219 -12.16 1.37 -1.55
C VAL A 219 -12.61 2.38 -2.61
N ASP A 220 -11.89 3.48 -2.81
CA ASP A 220 -12.18 4.45 -3.87
C ASP A 220 -12.22 3.81 -5.26
N LYS A 221 -11.29 2.89 -5.56
CA LYS A 221 -11.22 2.19 -6.84
C LYS A 221 -12.35 1.18 -7.02
N LEU A 222 -12.74 0.50 -5.94
CA LEU A 222 -13.88 -0.41 -5.98
C LEU A 222 -15.18 0.36 -6.26
N LEU A 223 -15.41 1.47 -5.56
CA LEU A 223 -16.59 2.31 -5.76
C LEU A 223 -16.62 2.95 -7.15
N VAL A 224 -15.48 3.47 -7.61
CA VAL A 224 -15.35 4.02 -8.96
C VAL A 224 -15.65 2.97 -10.02
N GLY A 225 -15.13 1.75 -9.86
CA GLY A 225 -15.41 0.64 -10.78
C GLY A 225 -16.87 0.24 -10.81
N GLN A 226 -17.57 0.27 -9.66
CA GLN A 226 -18.99 -0.04 -9.58
C GLN A 226 -19.87 1.07 -10.17
N VAL A 227 -19.57 2.35 -9.91
CA VAL A 227 -20.41 3.48 -10.35
C VAL A 227 -20.17 3.83 -11.82
N PHE A 228 -18.92 3.89 -12.26
CA PHE A 228 -18.55 4.35 -13.62
C PHE A 228 -18.14 3.21 -14.57
N GLY A 229 -18.00 1.99 -14.07
CA GLY A 229 -17.59 0.82 -14.84
C GLY A 229 -16.08 0.65 -14.98
N LEU A 230 -15.69 -0.55 -15.46
CA LEU A 230 -14.30 -0.97 -15.52
C LEU A 230 -13.44 -0.16 -16.50
N ALA A 231 -14.00 0.29 -17.62
CA ALA A 231 -13.25 1.10 -18.59
C ALA A 231 -12.84 2.44 -17.99
N PHE A 232 -13.74 3.12 -17.29
CA PHE A 232 -13.45 4.37 -16.57
C PHE A 232 -12.42 4.14 -15.46
N LEU A 233 -12.58 3.07 -14.68
CA LEU A 233 -11.58 2.68 -13.67
C LEU A 233 -10.21 2.41 -14.33
N GLY A 234 -10.18 1.87 -15.54
CA GLY A 234 -8.96 1.67 -16.32
C GLY A 234 -8.26 2.98 -16.66
N VAL A 235 -8.99 3.98 -17.15
CA VAL A 235 -8.47 5.34 -17.40
C VAL A 235 -7.90 5.94 -16.12
N TYR A 236 -8.68 5.90 -15.04
CA TYR A 236 -8.25 6.40 -13.74
C TYR A 236 -7.00 5.66 -13.23
N THR A 237 -6.95 4.34 -13.34
CA THR A 237 -5.83 3.50 -12.90
C THR A 237 -4.55 3.81 -13.68
N LEU A 238 -4.64 3.91 -15.01
CA LEU A 238 -3.49 4.25 -15.86
C LEU A 238 -2.92 5.62 -15.46
N ALA A 239 -3.78 6.63 -15.38
CA ALA A 239 -3.39 7.98 -15.02
C ALA A 239 -2.85 8.08 -13.58
N TYR A 240 -3.51 7.44 -12.62
CA TYR A 240 -3.08 7.37 -11.22
C TYR A 240 -1.72 6.68 -11.08
N SER A 241 -1.56 5.52 -11.72
CA SER A 241 -0.31 4.75 -11.64
C SER A 241 0.86 5.52 -12.23
N THR A 242 0.66 6.21 -13.36
CA THR A 242 1.66 7.09 -13.99
C THR A 242 2.01 8.26 -13.08
N GLY A 243 1.03 8.97 -12.55
CA GLY A 243 1.26 10.11 -11.65
C GLY A 243 1.92 9.73 -10.32
N ARG A 244 1.78 8.49 -9.85
CA ARG A 244 2.38 8.01 -8.59
C ARG A 244 3.66 7.21 -8.78
N PHE A 245 3.98 6.76 -9.99
CA PHE A 245 5.10 5.86 -10.25
C PHE A 245 6.43 6.41 -9.71
N LEU A 246 6.83 7.58 -10.17
CA LEU A 246 8.09 8.19 -9.79
C LEU A 246 8.14 8.53 -8.30
N TYR A 247 7.05 9.06 -7.75
CA TYR A 247 6.91 9.32 -6.32
C TYR A 247 7.13 8.05 -5.49
N ASN A 248 6.45 6.96 -5.83
CA ASN A 248 6.55 5.69 -5.11
C ASN A 248 7.92 5.04 -5.25
N THR A 249 8.61 5.26 -6.37
CA THR A 249 9.98 4.79 -6.62
C THR A 249 11.00 5.57 -5.78
N LEU A 250 10.81 6.88 -5.60
CA LEU A 250 11.74 7.75 -4.86
C LEU A 250 11.44 7.84 -3.37
N LYS A 251 10.18 7.70 -2.94
CA LYS A 251 9.78 7.75 -1.52
C LYS A 251 10.64 6.85 -0.62
N PRO A 252 11.01 5.62 -1.00
CA PRO A 252 11.87 4.77 -0.19
C PRO A 252 13.26 5.35 0.11
N ALA A 253 13.73 6.37 -0.63
CA ALA A 253 14.97 7.06 -0.31
C ALA A 253 14.94 7.71 1.08
N LEU A 254 13.75 8.03 1.59
CA LEU A 254 13.57 8.55 2.94
C LEU A 254 13.99 7.55 4.04
N TYR A 255 14.07 6.26 3.74
CA TYR A 255 14.49 5.23 4.71
C TYR A 255 15.93 5.44 5.22
N ILE A 256 16.74 6.17 4.48
CA ILE A 256 18.09 6.57 4.92
C ILE A 256 18.02 7.41 6.20
N TYR A 257 16.95 8.19 6.37
CA TYR A 257 16.75 9.07 7.51
C TYR A 257 16.02 8.41 8.68
N TYR A 258 15.50 7.18 8.55
CA TYR A 258 14.65 6.55 9.56
C TYR A 258 15.34 6.42 10.92
N ARG A 259 16.62 6.06 10.95
CA ARG A 259 17.37 5.96 12.20
C ARG A 259 17.42 7.31 12.91
N ARG A 260 17.57 8.40 12.17
CA ARG A 260 17.60 9.74 12.72
C ARG A 260 16.22 10.17 13.27
N PHE A 261 15.14 9.76 12.62
CA PHE A 261 13.77 10.06 13.06
C PHE A 261 13.39 9.38 14.39
N VAL A 262 14.09 8.32 14.80
CA VAL A 262 13.88 7.69 16.11
C VAL A 262 14.24 8.64 17.25
N ASP A 263 15.31 9.39 17.09
CA ASP A 263 15.85 10.24 18.14
C ASP A 263 15.47 11.72 17.96
N GLU A 264 15.31 12.18 16.73
CA GLU A 264 15.07 13.57 16.40
C GLU A 264 13.92 13.75 15.39
N MET A 265 13.02 14.71 15.66
CA MET A 265 12.05 15.14 14.65
C MET A 265 12.75 15.95 13.54
N PRO A 266 12.34 15.76 12.26
CA PRO A 266 12.97 16.45 11.14
C PRO A 266 12.84 17.97 11.26
N GLY A 267 13.98 18.67 11.16
CA GLY A 267 14.03 20.12 11.20
C GLY A 267 13.38 20.77 9.96
N TRP A 268 12.83 21.98 10.14
CA TRP A 268 12.13 22.73 9.08
C TRP A 268 12.96 22.94 7.81
N ARG A 269 14.28 23.14 7.94
CA ARG A 269 15.19 23.30 6.79
C ARG A 269 15.23 22.06 5.90
N LEU A 270 15.29 20.87 6.51
CA LEU A 270 15.27 19.60 5.78
C LEU A 270 13.92 19.42 5.06
N LEU A 271 12.82 19.62 5.80
CA LEU A 271 11.46 19.48 5.26
C LEU A 271 11.25 20.39 4.04
N ARG A 272 11.64 21.68 4.13
CA ARG A 272 11.51 22.62 3.02
C ARG A 272 12.36 22.24 1.81
N ARG A 273 13.62 21.79 2.03
CA ARG A 273 14.49 21.36 0.93
C ARG A 273 13.93 20.13 0.21
N VAL A 274 13.54 19.11 0.95
CA VAL A 274 13.00 17.87 0.38
C VAL A 274 11.67 18.14 -0.33
N SER A 275 10.75 18.87 0.29
CA SER A 275 9.48 19.25 -0.35
C SER A 275 9.69 20.08 -1.59
N GLY A 276 10.58 21.10 -1.54
CA GLY A 276 10.90 21.94 -2.69
C GLY A 276 11.46 21.14 -3.87
N ALA A 277 12.40 20.24 -3.61
CA ALA A 277 12.97 19.37 -4.65
C ALA A 277 11.88 18.47 -5.31
N PHE A 278 10.99 17.89 -4.51
CA PHE A 278 9.89 17.07 -5.04
C PHE A 278 8.81 17.92 -5.74
N THR A 279 8.58 19.15 -5.33
CA THR A 279 7.68 20.08 -6.03
C THR A 279 8.25 20.41 -7.41
N VAL A 280 9.52 20.77 -7.49
CA VAL A 280 10.20 21.04 -8.78
C VAL A 280 10.17 19.82 -9.69
N LEU A 281 10.48 18.63 -9.14
CA LEU A 281 10.39 17.38 -9.88
C LEU A 281 8.97 17.15 -10.41
N GLY A 282 7.95 17.37 -9.58
CA GLY A 282 6.55 17.23 -9.98
C GLY A 282 6.15 18.18 -11.09
N LEU A 283 6.58 19.45 -11.04
CA LEU A 283 6.37 20.42 -12.09
C LEU A 283 7.02 20.01 -13.42
N LEU A 284 8.27 19.56 -13.37
CA LEU A 284 8.98 19.06 -14.55
C LEU A 284 8.29 17.84 -15.16
N CYS A 285 7.87 16.88 -14.31
CA CYS A 285 7.13 15.70 -14.77
C CYS A 285 5.77 16.08 -15.37
N ALA A 286 5.03 17.03 -14.79
CA ALA A 286 3.76 17.50 -15.31
C ALA A 286 3.92 18.16 -16.70
N ALA A 287 4.91 19.03 -16.85
CA ALA A 287 5.22 19.67 -18.12
C ALA A 287 5.64 18.66 -19.20
N ALA A 288 6.59 17.77 -18.88
CA ALA A 288 7.03 16.74 -19.79
C ALA A 288 5.92 15.78 -20.20
N PHE A 289 5.05 15.40 -19.25
CA PHE A 289 3.89 14.53 -19.52
C PHE A 289 2.86 15.19 -20.44
N LEU A 290 2.53 16.47 -20.21
CA LEU A 290 1.59 17.21 -21.08
C LEU A 290 2.13 17.32 -22.51
N LEU A 291 3.41 17.64 -22.67
CA LEU A 291 4.07 17.65 -23.98
C LEU A 291 4.04 16.26 -24.63
N ALA A 292 4.35 15.21 -23.87
CA ALA A 292 4.33 13.85 -24.40
C ALA A 292 2.92 13.42 -24.86
N VAL A 293 1.87 13.73 -24.09
CA VAL A 293 0.48 13.39 -24.44
C VAL A 293 0.02 14.11 -25.70
N GLU A 294 0.52 15.34 -25.94
CA GLU A 294 0.13 16.14 -27.12
C GLU A 294 0.91 15.73 -28.37
N PHE A 295 2.21 15.51 -28.26
CA PHE A 295 3.10 15.34 -29.41
C PHE A 295 3.49 13.89 -29.71
N VAL A 296 3.30 12.94 -28.78
CA VAL A 296 3.65 11.53 -28.97
C VAL A 296 2.40 10.70 -29.26
N PRO A 297 2.20 10.21 -30.49
CA PRO A 297 0.97 9.47 -30.88
C PRO A 297 0.64 8.29 -29.95
N GLY A 298 1.65 7.56 -29.48
CA GLY A 298 1.49 6.46 -28.53
C GLY A 298 0.92 6.84 -27.18
N MET A 299 0.94 8.14 -26.81
CA MET A 299 0.42 8.66 -25.54
C MET A 299 -1.07 9.07 -25.60
N ALA A 300 -1.74 8.89 -26.74
CA ALA A 300 -3.16 9.28 -26.90
C ALA A 300 -4.10 8.66 -25.86
N ARG A 301 -3.80 7.44 -25.36
CA ARG A 301 -4.59 6.76 -24.33
C ARG A 301 -4.59 7.48 -22.96
N PHE A 302 -3.68 8.42 -22.74
CA PHE A 302 -3.62 9.22 -21.52
C PHE A 302 -4.48 10.49 -21.58
N ARG A 303 -5.02 10.86 -22.75
CA ARG A 303 -5.76 12.13 -22.92
C ARG A 303 -6.90 12.32 -21.94
N ASP A 304 -7.72 11.27 -21.76
CA ASP A 304 -8.90 11.33 -20.88
C ASP A 304 -8.51 11.45 -19.39
N GLY A 305 -7.41 10.83 -18.99
CA GLY A 305 -6.89 10.84 -17.62
C GLY A 305 -5.79 11.88 -17.36
N ARG A 306 -5.42 12.73 -18.33
CA ARG A 306 -4.23 13.61 -18.22
C ARG A 306 -4.22 14.48 -16.99
N TRP A 307 -5.36 15.05 -16.62
CA TRP A 307 -5.46 15.92 -15.45
C TRP A 307 -5.26 15.17 -14.12
N VAL A 308 -5.66 13.90 -14.05
CA VAL A 308 -5.35 13.05 -12.90
C VAL A 308 -3.84 12.95 -12.69
N THR A 309 -3.11 12.64 -13.76
CA THR A 309 -1.65 12.50 -13.73
C THR A 309 -0.97 13.82 -13.35
N VAL A 310 -1.40 14.93 -13.96
CA VAL A 310 -0.85 16.28 -13.68
C VAL A 310 -1.07 16.67 -12.22
N ILE A 311 -2.29 16.53 -11.70
CA ILE A 311 -2.62 16.87 -10.30
C ILE A 311 -1.75 16.06 -9.34
N LEU A 312 -1.55 14.76 -9.62
CA LEU A 312 -0.71 13.90 -8.78
C LEU A 312 0.78 14.30 -8.83
N PHE A 313 1.29 14.70 -9.99
CA PHE A 313 2.65 15.25 -10.10
C PHE A 313 2.80 16.54 -9.27
N LEU A 314 1.86 17.47 -9.39
CA LEU A 314 1.86 18.72 -8.60
C LEU A 314 1.77 18.45 -7.08
N GLY A 315 1.15 17.33 -6.69
CA GLY A 315 1.04 16.89 -5.30
C GLY A 315 2.33 16.31 -4.70
N TYR A 316 3.42 16.12 -5.45
CA TYR A 316 4.63 15.44 -4.97
C TYR A 316 5.26 16.08 -3.73
N GLY A 317 5.34 17.40 -3.70
CA GLY A 317 5.88 18.13 -2.55
C GLY A 317 5.09 17.93 -1.26
N LEU A 318 3.76 17.93 -1.33
CA LEU A 318 2.88 17.63 -0.19
C LEU A 318 2.96 16.15 0.21
N GLY A 319 2.95 15.26 -0.76
CA GLY A 319 3.04 13.82 -0.53
C GLY A 319 4.34 13.43 0.19
N ILE A 320 5.48 13.99 -0.19
CA ILE A 320 6.76 13.69 0.46
C ILE A 320 6.82 14.27 1.87
N LEU A 321 6.27 15.47 2.10
CA LEU A 321 6.13 16.04 3.45
C LEU A 321 5.29 15.13 4.34
N HIS A 322 4.13 14.69 3.83
CA HIS A 322 3.27 13.75 4.54
C HIS A 322 4.01 12.45 4.87
N ALA A 323 4.76 11.88 3.92
CA ALA A 323 5.54 10.67 4.16
C ALA A 323 6.61 10.87 5.24
N VAL A 324 7.34 12.00 5.22
CA VAL A 324 8.36 12.31 6.24
C VAL A 324 7.73 12.48 7.62
N TYR A 325 6.65 13.27 7.73
CA TYR A 325 5.96 13.47 9.00
C TYR A 325 5.35 12.17 9.55
N SER A 326 4.65 11.42 8.72
CA SER A 326 4.04 10.14 9.11
C SER A 326 5.08 9.16 9.64
N GLN A 327 6.24 9.06 9.00
CA GLN A 327 7.32 8.19 9.45
C GLN A 327 7.99 8.73 10.72
N ALA A 328 8.28 10.02 10.79
CA ALA A 328 8.87 10.63 11.98
C ALA A 328 7.96 10.44 13.19
N PHE A 329 6.65 10.71 13.08
CA PHE A 329 5.70 10.48 14.17
C PHE A 329 5.54 9.01 14.56
N SER A 330 5.69 8.06 13.62
CA SER A 330 5.59 6.63 13.93
C SER A 330 6.85 6.05 14.56
N LEU A 331 8.02 6.64 14.30
CA LEU A 331 9.32 6.14 14.76
C LEU A 331 9.83 6.87 16.01
N ASN A 332 9.49 8.14 16.18
CA ASN A 332 10.00 8.96 17.28
C ASN A 332 9.46 8.46 18.63
N LYS A 333 10.38 8.27 19.59
CA LYS A 333 10.08 7.75 20.94
C LYS A 333 9.16 8.68 21.76
N GLU A 334 9.17 9.96 21.45
CA GLU A 334 8.40 10.99 22.16
C GLU A 334 7.05 11.29 21.50
N SER A 335 6.79 10.71 20.33
CA SER A 335 5.55 10.95 19.62
C SER A 335 4.38 10.16 20.22
N VAL A 336 3.24 10.81 20.36
CA VAL A 336 2.01 10.16 20.79
C VAL A 336 1.32 9.54 19.60
N ALA A 337 1.31 8.22 19.49
CA ALA A 337 0.67 7.48 18.40
C ALA A 337 -0.78 7.91 18.14
N ALA A 338 -1.51 8.31 19.19
CA ALA A 338 -2.86 8.85 19.11
C ALA A 338 -2.97 10.14 18.29
N GLN A 339 -1.94 11.00 18.26
CA GLN A 339 -1.95 12.24 17.47
C GLN A 339 -1.79 11.95 15.99
N SER A 340 -0.91 11.01 15.64
CA SER A 340 -0.77 10.53 14.26
C SER A 340 -2.08 9.92 13.76
N PHE A 341 -2.72 9.08 14.58
CA PHE A 341 -4.02 8.50 14.26
C PHE A 341 -5.09 9.57 14.02
N LYS A 342 -5.22 10.56 14.89
CA LYS A 342 -6.17 11.68 14.73
C LYS A 342 -5.92 12.46 13.44
N ALA A 343 -4.67 12.77 13.11
CA ALA A 343 -4.32 13.46 11.88
C ALA A 343 -4.73 12.66 10.64
N HIS A 344 -4.43 11.36 10.64
CA HIS A 344 -4.81 10.47 9.54
C HIS A 344 -6.34 10.28 9.44
N ALA A 345 -7.05 10.12 10.56
CA ALA A 345 -8.50 9.96 10.55
C ALA A 345 -9.20 11.21 9.99
N LEU A 346 -8.82 12.41 10.43
CA LEU A 346 -9.40 13.67 9.95
C LEU A 346 -9.09 13.92 8.48
N SER A 347 -7.85 13.69 8.06
CA SER A 347 -7.48 13.86 6.64
C SER A 347 -8.16 12.84 5.72
N THR A 348 -8.39 11.62 6.20
CA THR A 348 -9.14 10.58 5.50
C THR A 348 -10.62 10.95 5.40
N ALA A 349 -11.23 11.47 6.47
CA ALA A 349 -12.61 11.95 6.45
C ALA A 349 -12.81 13.06 5.40
N ALA A 350 -11.88 14.01 5.29
CA ALA A 350 -11.90 15.02 4.24
C ALA A 350 -11.83 14.39 2.84
N SER A 351 -11.00 13.34 2.65
CA SER A 351 -10.92 12.63 1.36
C SER A 351 -12.20 11.90 0.99
N ILE A 352 -12.95 11.38 1.97
CA ILE A 352 -14.24 10.74 1.74
C ILE A 352 -15.24 11.74 1.13
N VAL A 353 -15.24 13.00 1.57
CA VAL A 353 -16.09 14.04 0.99
C VAL A 353 -15.80 14.22 -0.51
N PHE A 354 -14.51 14.27 -0.89
CA PHE A 354 -14.12 14.33 -2.30
C PHE A 354 -14.52 13.10 -3.09
N LEU A 355 -14.39 11.92 -2.49
CA LEU A 355 -14.82 10.66 -3.11
C LEU A 355 -16.34 10.67 -3.35
N LEU A 356 -17.13 11.02 -2.34
CA LEU A 356 -18.60 11.09 -2.49
C LEU A 356 -19.01 12.13 -3.54
N ALA A 357 -18.38 13.31 -3.54
CA ALA A 357 -18.60 14.31 -4.56
C ALA A 357 -18.24 13.81 -5.97
N ALA A 358 -17.17 13.03 -6.10
CA ALA A 358 -16.78 12.42 -7.36
C ALA A 358 -17.83 11.42 -7.86
N LEU A 359 -18.37 10.55 -6.98
CA LEU A 359 -19.31 9.50 -7.35
C LEU A 359 -20.65 10.04 -7.86
N VAL A 360 -21.03 11.25 -7.46
CA VAL A 360 -22.28 11.91 -7.96
C VAL A 360 -22.01 12.92 -9.10
N SER A 361 -20.76 13.09 -9.51
CA SER A 361 -20.34 14.04 -10.54
C SER A 361 -20.33 13.41 -11.94
N ARG A 362 -20.27 14.28 -12.97
CA ARG A 362 -20.00 13.84 -14.35
C ARG A 362 -18.60 13.22 -14.45
N PRO A 363 -18.36 12.23 -15.34
CA PRO A 363 -17.09 11.51 -15.43
C PRO A 363 -15.82 12.36 -15.46
N ALA A 364 -15.81 13.44 -16.26
CA ALA A 364 -14.66 14.33 -16.36
C ALA A 364 -14.35 15.08 -15.04
N VAL A 365 -15.40 15.52 -14.33
CA VAL A 365 -15.27 16.17 -13.01
C VAL A 365 -14.86 15.14 -11.95
N ALA A 366 -15.43 13.94 -12.02
CA ALA A 366 -15.09 12.83 -11.12
C ALA A 366 -13.59 12.52 -11.13
N LEU A 367 -12.95 12.43 -12.31
CA LEU A 367 -11.51 12.21 -12.44
C LEU A 367 -10.69 13.29 -11.70
N VAL A 368 -11.06 14.55 -11.83
CA VAL A 368 -10.38 15.67 -11.16
C VAL A 368 -10.54 15.58 -9.64
N LEU A 369 -11.75 15.34 -9.14
CA LEU A 369 -12.03 15.23 -7.71
C LEU A 369 -11.31 14.02 -7.09
N LEU A 370 -11.30 12.89 -7.79
CA LEU A 370 -10.54 11.69 -7.39
C LEU A 370 -9.04 11.93 -7.34
N ALA A 371 -8.49 12.79 -8.19
CA ALA A 371 -7.09 13.16 -8.15
C ALA A 371 -6.77 14.13 -7.00
N LEU A 372 -7.63 15.15 -6.81
CA LEU A 372 -7.45 16.19 -5.79
C LEU A 372 -7.49 15.64 -4.36
N GLN A 373 -8.22 14.55 -4.10
CA GLN A 373 -8.31 13.97 -2.75
C GLN A 373 -6.94 13.62 -2.16
N TYR A 374 -5.95 13.23 -2.98
CA TYR A 374 -4.62 12.83 -2.50
C TYR A 374 -3.79 14.02 -1.99
N PRO A 375 -3.50 15.06 -2.80
CA PRO A 375 -2.71 16.19 -2.31
C PRO A 375 -3.43 16.95 -1.19
N LEU A 376 -4.76 17.01 -1.17
CA LEU A 376 -5.53 17.63 -0.09
C LEU A 376 -5.44 16.82 1.20
N ARG A 377 -5.58 15.49 1.15
CA ARG A 377 -5.37 14.60 2.30
C ARG A 377 -3.97 14.76 2.86
N ASP A 378 -2.97 14.68 1.99
CA ASP A 378 -1.58 14.77 2.39
C ASP A 378 -1.27 16.14 2.99
N GLY A 379 -1.78 17.23 2.41
CA GLY A 379 -1.64 18.59 2.93
C GLY A 379 -2.30 18.79 4.29
N LEU A 380 -3.54 18.33 4.44
CA LEU A 380 -4.27 18.43 5.73
C LEU A 380 -3.57 17.60 6.82
N SER A 381 -3.11 16.41 6.49
CA SER A 381 -2.36 15.56 7.41
C SER A 381 -1.07 16.25 7.89
N VAL A 382 -0.31 16.87 6.97
CA VAL A 382 0.89 17.65 7.30
C VAL A 382 0.58 18.82 8.23
N LEU A 383 -0.46 19.59 7.95
CA LEU A 383 -0.88 20.73 8.78
C LEU A 383 -1.26 20.27 10.20
N LEU A 384 -2.00 19.19 10.33
CA LEU A 384 -2.40 18.66 11.64
C LEU A 384 -1.20 18.13 12.43
N MET A 385 -0.29 17.40 11.78
CA MET A 385 0.92 16.89 12.44
C MET A 385 1.86 18.02 12.85
N ASP A 386 2.05 19.06 12.03
CA ASP A 386 2.86 20.21 12.40
C ASP A 386 2.27 20.99 13.60
N ARG A 387 0.95 21.13 13.64
CA ARG A 387 0.25 21.72 14.81
C ARG A 387 0.48 20.92 16.09
N TYR A 388 0.42 19.60 16.02
CA TYR A 388 0.70 18.73 17.18
C TYR A 388 2.15 18.84 17.63
N ARG A 389 3.11 18.88 16.69
CA ARG A 389 4.52 19.08 16.98
C ARG A 389 4.77 20.39 17.75
N ARG A 390 4.21 21.50 17.28
CA ARG A 390 4.38 22.82 17.93
C ARG A 390 3.81 22.86 19.35
N ARG A 391 2.67 22.21 19.59
CA ARG A 391 2.09 22.12 20.92
C ARG A 391 2.95 21.31 21.89
N ALA A 392 3.57 20.23 21.43
CA ALA A 392 4.45 19.41 22.24
C ALA A 392 5.75 20.15 22.62
N SER A 393 6.28 21.04 21.76
CA SER A 393 7.44 21.88 22.10
C SER A 393 7.11 22.98 23.10
N SER A 394 5.94 23.62 22.97
CA SER A 394 5.54 24.71 23.91
C SER A 394 5.24 24.21 25.34
N SER A 395 4.76 22.95 25.48
CA SER A 395 4.52 22.37 26.80
C SER A 395 5.80 21.91 27.56
N ARG A 396 6.97 22.00 26.94
CA ARG A 396 8.27 21.69 27.56
C ARG A 396 9.01 22.94 28.02
N GLU A 397 8.61 24.10 27.52
CA GLU A 397 9.20 25.40 27.95
C GLU A 397 8.49 26.01 29.13
N THR A 398 7.35 25.46 29.53
CA THR A 398 6.61 25.79 30.77
C THR A 398 6.84 24.74 31.85
#